data_b86354a0b83ae2415b8eade4e5c0139b
#
_entry.id   b86354a0b83ae2415b8eade4e5c0139b
#
_cell.length_a   1.000
_cell.length_b   1.000
_cell.length_c   1.000
_cell.angle_alpha   90.00
_cell.angle_beta   90.00
_cell.angle_gamma   90.00
#
_symmetry.space_group_name_H-M   'P 1'
#
loop_
_entity.id
_entity.type
_entity.pdbx_description
1 polymer ?
#
loop_
_entity_poly.entity_id
_entity_poly.type
_entity_poly.pdbx_seq_one_letter_code
_entity_poly.pdbx_strand_id
1 'polypeptide(L)'
;MKIKLLIIITAITLSQLVATDFTITRLKYGGGGDWYSDPSSLPNLLDFLQNETNIKTASKEIKASIGSSDFYNNSYYYITGHGKINFSNNEINILRDVLLNGAFLHADDNYGMDQSFREEMKKVFPEKDWVELPHDHEIF
;
A
#
# COMPACT_ATOMS: atom_id res chain seq x y z
N MET A 1 -5.43 -23.55 -61.90
CA MET A 1 -5.09 -23.83 -60.51
C MET A 1 -5.12 -22.48 -59.76
N LYS A 2 -6.18 -22.20 -58.97
CA LYS A 2 -6.36 -20.91 -58.27
C LYS A 2 -5.86 -21.06 -56.85
N ILE A 3 -4.77 -20.37 -56.52
CA ILE A 3 -4.23 -20.31 -55.16
C ILE A 3 -5.10 -19.36 -54.38
N LYS A 4 -5.82 -19.89 -53.39
CA LYS A 4 -6.56 -19.07 -52.42
C LYS A 4 -5.57 -18.58 -51.35
N LEU A 5 -5.26 -17.29 -51.38
CA LEU A 5 -4.47 -16.62 -50.34
C LEU A 5 -5.34 -16.50 -49.07
N LEU A 6 -5.01 -17.29 -48.05
CA LEU A 6 -5.65 -17.23 -46.74
C LEU A 6 -4.98 -16.09 -45.93
N ILE A 7 -5.65 -14.96 -45.85
CA ILE A 7 -5.21 -13.84 -44.97
C ILE A 7 -5.64 -14.19 -43.55
N ILE A 8 -4.69 -14.62 -42.72
CA ILE A 8 -4.89 -14.76 -41.28
C ILE A 8 -4.73 -13.36 -40.68
N ILE A 9 -5.86 -12.73 -40.36
CA ILE A 9 -5.88 -11.50 -39.57
C ILE A 9 -5.72 -11.93 -38.11
N THR A 10 -4.49 -11.87 -37.60
CA THR A 10 -4.22 -11.94 -36.17
C THR A 10 -4.71 -10.64 -35.52
N ALA A 11 -5.88 -10.69 -34.92
CA ALA A 11 -6.36 -9.62 -34.07
C ALA A 11 -5.46 -9.56 -32.84
N ILE A 12 -4.49 -8.65 -32.87
CA ILE A 12 -3.73 -8.27 -31.68
C ILE A 12 -4.70 -7.47 -30.81
N THR A 13 -5.30 -8.13 -29.83
CA THR A 13 -6.04 -7.45 -28.76
C THR A 13 -5.01 -6.69 -27.93
N LEU A 14 -4.84 -5.41 -28.26
CA LEU A 14 -4.11 -4.47 -27.43
C LEU A 14 -4.92 -4.33 -26.15
N SER A 15 -4.58 -5.09 -25.11
CA SER A 15 -5.10 -4.85 -23.78
C SER A 15 -4.63 -3.45 -23.38
N GLN A 16 -5.54 -2.49 -23.45
CA GLN A 16 -5.25 -1.15 -22.89
C GLN A 16 -4.98 -1.36 -21.41
N LEU A 17 -3.76 -1.10 -21.00
CA LEU A 17 -3.41 -0.99 -19.58
C LEU A 17 -4.14 0.26 -19.08
N VAL A 18 -5.33 0.06 -18.51
CA VAL A 18 -6.04 1.15 -17.84
C VAL A 18 -5.19 1.48 -16.61
N ALA A 19 -4.51 2.61 -16.66
CA ALA A 19 -3.83 3.13 -15.48
C ALA A 19 -4.91 3.31 -14.38
N THR A 20 -4.78 2.57 -13.30
CA THR A 20 -5.64 2.75 -12.13
C THR A 20 -5.25 4.05 -11.45
N ASP A 21 -6.24 4.82 -11.01
CA ASP A 21 -5.98 6.02 -10.21
C ASP A 21 -5.20 5.63 -8.96
N PHE A 22 -4.25 6.48 -8.56
CA PHE A 22 -3.49 6.25 -7.35
C PHE A 22 -4.41 6.22 -6.13
N THR A 23 -4.22 5.26 -5.25
CA THR A 23 -4.92 5.21 -3.97
C THR A 23 -3.99 4.63 -2.89
N ILE A 24 -4.44 4.74 -1.64
CA ILE A 24 -3.73 4.28 -0.45
C ILE A 24 -4.54 3.17 0.19
N THR A 25 -3.88 2.11 0.61
CA THR A 25 -4.52 1.04 1.37
C THR A 25 -4.26 1.23 2.86
N ARG A 26 -5.30 1.63 3.60
CA ARG A 26 -5.30 1.65 5.07
C ARG A 26 -5.37 0.22 5.59
N LEU A 27 -4.37 -0.19 6.35
CA LEU A 27 -4.29 -1.54 6.91
C LEU A 27 -5.17 -1.68 8.16
N LYS A 28 -5.99 -2.73 8.16
CA LYS A 28 -6.66 -3.24 9.36
C LYS A 28 -5.72 -4.21 10.04
N TYR A 29 -5.36 -3.92 11.28
CA TYR A 29 -4.43 -4.73 12.06
C TYR A 29 -5.08 -5.21 13.36
N GLY A 30 -4.53 -6.25 13.96
CA GLY A 30 -4.90 -6.74 15.30
C GLY A 30 -4.11 -6.06 16.41
N GLY A 31 -4.36 -6.44 17.66
CA GLY A 31 -3.62 -5.96 18.84
C GLY A 31 -4.38 -4.94 19.70
N GLY A 32 -5.57 -4.52 19.28
CA GLY A 32 -6.45 -3.63 20.06
C GLY A 32 -6.27 -2.14 19.78
N GLY A 33 -5.37 -1.76 18.86
CA GLY A 33 -5.29 -0.38 18.39
C GLY A 33 -6.43 -0.04 17.41
N ASP A 34 -6.68 1.25 17.26
CA ASP A 34 -7.79 1.79 16.49
C ASP A 34 -7.38 2.18 15.06
N TRP A 35 -7.02 1.18 14.23
CA TRP A 35 -6.61 1.35 12.83
C TRP A 35 -7.56 2.26 12.00
N TYR A 36 -8.76 2.49 12.49
CA TYR A 36 -9.82 3.28 11.86
C TYR A 36 -9.83 4.75 12.29
N SER A 37 -8.89 5.17 13.15
CA SER A 37 -8.78 6.56 13.59
C SER A 37 -8.53 7.52 12.44
N ASP A 38 -8.85 8.80 12.63
CA ASP A 38 -8.69 9.86 11.63
C ASP A 38 -9.27 9.51 10.25
N PRO A 39 -10.58 9.24 10.16
CA PRO A 39 -11.19 8.71 8.94
C PRO A 39 -11.16 9.66 7.76
N SER A 40 -10.92 10.96 7.98
CA SER A 40 -10.80 11.97 6.93
C SER A 40 -9.37 12.20 6.45
N SER A 41 -8.34 11.69 7.14
CA SER A 41 -6.93 11.98 6.82
C SER A 41 -6.56 11.56 5.40
N LEU A 42 -6.82 10.31 5.02
CA LEU A 42 -6.47 9.80 3.70
C LEU A 42 -7.36 10.32 2.57
N PRO A 43 -8.69 10.47 2.72
CA PRO A 43 -9.50 11.18 1.72
C PRO A 43 -9.01 12.60 1.46
N ASN A 44 -8.64 13.36 2.50
CA ASN A 44 -8.10 14.72 2.35
C ASN A 44 -6.73 14.71 1.67
N LEU A 45 -5.86 13.76 1.99
CA LEU A 45 -4.56 13.61 1.33
C LEU A 45 -4.71 13.28 -0.15
N LEU A 46 -5.62 12.38 -0.50
CA LEU A 46 -5.90 12.02 -1.90
C LEU A 46 -6.47 13.21 -2.68
N ASP A 47 -7.39 13.97 -2.07
CA ASP A 47 -7.93 15.20 -2.66
C ASP A 47 -6.83 16.26 -2.86
N PHE A 48 -5.97 16.46 -1.86
CA PHE A 48 -4.82 17.36 -1.97
C PHE A 48 -3.89 16.95 -3.12
N LEU A 49 -3.52 15.68 -3.23
CA LEU A 49 -2.69 15.18 -4.31
C LEU A 49 -3.34 15.39 -5.70
N GLN A 50 -4.65 15.16 -5.80
CA GLN A 50 -5.42 15.37 -7.03
C GLN A 50 -5.41 16.84 -7.48
N ASN A 51 -5.48 17.79 -6.53
CA ASN A 51 -5.59 19.21 -6.81
C ASN A 51 -4.23 19.89 -7.00
N GLU A 52 -3.20 19.45 -6.26
CA GLU A 52 -1.90 20.11 -6.21
C GLU A 52 -0.83 19.42 -7.07
N THR A 53 -1.14 18.27 -7.67
CA THR A 53 -0.18 17.52 -8.50
C THR A 53 -0.84 17.01 -9.79
N ASN A 54 -0.04 16.39 -10.67
CA ASN A 54 -0.52 15.72 -11.87
C ASN A 54 -0.92 14.25 -11.61
N ILE A 55 -0.99 13.82 -10.34
CA ILE A 55 -1.34 12.45 -9.97
C ILE A 55 -2.87 12.33 -9.94
N LYS A 56 -3.42 11.45 -10.77
CA LYS A 56 -4.84 11.09 -10.65
C LYS A 56 -5.05 10.18 -9.47
N THR A 57 -5.95 10.54 -8.57
CA THR A 57 -6.22 9.79 -7.35
C THR A 57 -7.66 9.27 -7.30
N ALA A 58 -7.84 8.17 -6.58
CA ALA A 58 -9.18 7.76 -6.14
C ALA A 58 -9.71 8.75 -5.09
N SER A 59 -11.03 8.84 -4.98
CA SER A 59 -11.68 9.75 -4.01
C SER A 59 -11.62 9.25 -2.56
N LYS A 60 -11.23 7.99 -2.34
CA LYS A 60 -11.17 7.34 -1.02
C LYS A 60 -10.07 6.29 -0.99
N GLU A 61 -9.58 6.05 0.21
CA GLU A 61 -8.68 4.94 0.51
C GLU A 61 -9.37 3.56 0.38
N ILE A 62 -8.58 2.53 0.16
CA ILE A 62 -8.99 1.14 0.35
C ILE A 62 -8.76 0.77 1.83
N LYS A 63 -9.66 0.00 2.44
CA LYS A 63 -9.50 -0.52 3.80
C LYS A 63 -9.39 -2.03 3.73
N ALA A 64 -8.21 -2.58 3.95
CA ALA A 64 -7.93 -4.00 3.77
C ALA A 64 -7.21 -4.62 4.96
N SER A 65 -7.52 -5.88 5.23
CA SER A 65 -6.70 -6.72 6.09
C SER A 65 -5.51 -7.24 5.30
N ILE A 66 -4.35 -7.41 5.95
CA ILE A 66 -3.15 -7.94 5.33
C ILE A 66 -3.45 -9.33 4.74
N GLY A 67 -3.12 -9.51 3.45
CA GLY A 67 -3.36 -10.75 2.74
C GLY A 67 -4.78 -10.96 2.18
N SER A 68 -5.69 -10.00 2.34
CA SER A 68 -7.00 -10.04 1.65
C SER A 68 -6.84 -9.70 0.16
N SER A 69 -7.86 -10.00 -0.67
CA SER A 69 -7.84 -9.63 -2.09
C SER A 69 -7.60 -8.14 -2.32
N ASP A 70 -8.24 -7.29 -1.53
CA ASP A 70 -8.12 -5.84 -1.65
C ASP A 70 -6.73 -5.32 -1.25
N PHE A 71 -6.02 -6.04 -0.38
CA PHE A 71 -4.65 -5.73 -0.01
C PHE A 71 -3.70 -5.78 -1.21
N TYR A 72 -3.83 -6.79 -2.08
CA TYR A 72 -2.95 -6.97 -3.24
C TYR A 72 -3.26 -6.07 -4.43
N ASN A 73 -4.34 -5.30 -4.37
CA ASN A 73 -4.71 -4.37 -5.44
C ASN A 73 -3.89 -3.07 -5.44
N ASN A 74 -3.05 -2.86 -4.43
CA ASN A 74 -2.25 -1.65 -4.27
C ASN A 74 -0.88 -1.97 -3.68
N SER A 75 0.07 -1.06 -3.84
CA SER A 75 1.44 -1.17 -3.30
C SER A 75 1.80 -0.05 -2.33
N TYR A 76 0.88 0.86 -2.04
CA TYR A 76 1.04 1.89 -1.01
C TYR A 76 0.14 1.57 0.19
N TYR A 77 0.76 1.20 1.29
CA TYR A 77 0.09 0.85 2.54
C TYR A 77 0.24 1.96 3.56
N TYR A 78 -0.81 2.18 4.33
CA TYR A 78 -0.83 3.15 5.42
C TYR A 78 -1.34 2.48 6.69
N ILE A 79 -0.63 2.70 7.78
CA ILE A 79 -0.98 2.20 9.10
C ILE A 79 -0.96 3.36 10.10
N THR A 80 -2.02 3.51 10.85
CA THR A 80 -2.16 4.57 11.86
C THR A 80 -3.03 4.09 13.01
N GLY A 81 -3.03 4.82 14.10
CA GLY A 81 -3.91 4.60 15.25
C GLY A 81 -3.26 4.90 16.58
N HIS A 82 -4.00 4.57 17.62
CA HIS A 82 -3.55 4.60 19.00
C HIS A 82 -3.37 3.18 19.53
N GLY A 83 -2.41 2.98 20.41
CA GLY A 83 -2.24 1.73 21.14
C GLY A 83 -1.45 0.68 20.35
N LYS A 84 -1.83 -0.60 20.52
CA LYS A 84 -0.97 -1.72 20.12
C LYS A 84 -1.32 -2.27 18.75
N ILE A 85 -0.28 -2.63 18.02
CA ILE A 85 -0.35 -3.45 16.81
C ILE A 85 0.11 -4.87 17.17
N ASN A 86 -0.50 -5.85 16.51
CA ASN A 86 -0.03 -7.23 16.54
C ASN A 86 -0.32 -7.90 15.20
N PHE A 87 0.72 -8.46 14.59
CA PHE A 87 0.63 -9.22 13.34
C PHE A 87 0.71 -10.72 13.63
N SER A 88 -0.13 -11.49 12.98
CA SER A 88 0.02 -12.95 12.94
C SER A 88 1.25 -13.34 12.13
N ASN A 89 1.76 -14.56 12.31
CA ASN A 89 2.90 -15.07 11.54
C ASN A 89 2.66 -15.03 10.02
N ASN A 90 1.41 -15.23 9.58
CA ASN A 90 1.05 -15.14 8.18
C ASN A 90 1.14 -13.71 7.67
N GLU A 91 0.63 -12.73 8.43
CA GLU A 91 0.71 -11.30 8.07
C GLU A 91 2.15 -10.80 8.04
N ILE A 92 3.01 -11.26 8.96
CA ILE A 92 4.45 -10.97 8.97
C ILE A 92 5.09 -11.43 7.65
N ASN A 93 4.84 -12.65 7.23
CA ASN A 93 5.39 -13.19 5.99
C ASN A 93 4.89 -12.43 4.75
N ILE A 94 3.59 -12.12 4.71
CA ILE A 94 2.99 -11.36 3.60
C ILE A 94 3.57 -9.95 3.53
N LEU A 95 3.66 -9.23 4.67
CA LEU A 95 4.25 -7.88 4.71
C LEU A 95 5.70 -7.91 4.25
N ARG A 96 6.49 -8.87 4.74
CA ARG A 96 7.89 -9.02 4.31
C ARG A 96 7.96 -9.20 2.80
N ASP A 97 7.14 -10.08 2.25
CA ASP A 97 7.17 -10.40 0.82
C ASP A 97 6.82 -9.17 -0.04
N VAL A 98 5.72 -8.50 0.23
CA VAL A 98 5.31 -7.33 -0.57
C VAL A 98 6.29 -6.16 -0.44
N LEU A 99 6.83 -5.90 0.75
CA LEU A 99 7.78 -4.81 0.98
C LEU A 99 9.13 -5.08 0.30
N LEU A 100 9.60 -6.33 0.27
CA LEU A 100 10.79 -6.73 -0.50
C LEU A 100 10.56 -6.62 -2.02
N ASN A 101 9.31 -6.73 -2.47
CA ASN A 101 8.93 -6.59 -3.88
C ASN A 101 8.56 -5.15 -4.27
N GLY A 102 8.90 -4.16 -3.46
CA GLY A 102 8.81 -2.74 -3.81
C GLY A 102 7.53 -2.02 -3.36
N ALA A 103 6.72 -2.63 -2.50
CA ALA A 103 5.65 -1.91 -1.84
C ALA A 103 6.18 -0.92 -0.80
N PHE A 104 5.38 0.09 -0.49
CA PHE A 104 5.69 1.12 0.49
C PHE A 104 4.74 1.03 1.68
N LEU A 105 5.27 1.11 2.89
CA LEU A 105 4.48 1.18 4.13
C LEU A 105 4.77 2.51 4.85
N HIS A 106 3.74 3.34 4.94
CA HIS A 106 3.73 4.57 5.71
C HIS A 106 3.07 4.30 7.06
N ALA A 107 3.81 4.50 8.14
CA ALA A 107 3.30 4.40 9.50
C ALA A 107 3.23 5.79 10.13
N ASP A 108 2.06 6.12 10.67
CA ASP A 108 1.77 7.40 11.31
C ASP A 108 1.22 7.14 12.72
N ASP A 109 2.07 7.38 13.73
CA ASP A 109 1.70 7.17 15.14
C ASP A 109 0.91 8.36 15.66
N ASN A 110 -0.39 8.19 15.84
CA ASN A 110 -1.21 9.20 16.47
C ASN A 110 -0.85 9.41 17.95
N TYR A 111 -0.63 8.32 18.66
CA TYR A 111 -0.08 8.30 20.02
C TYR A 111 0.01 6.86 20.56
N GLY A 112 1.22 6.44 20.91
CA GLY A 112 1.46 5.18 21.62
C GLY A 112 1.46 3.93 20.78
N MET A 113 1.48 4.05 19.45
CA MET A 113 1.64 2.94 18.51
C MET A 113 3.11 2.60 18.25
N ASP A 114 4.03 3.59 18.32
CA ASP A 114 5.42 3.49 17.87
C ASP A 114 6.15 2.27 18.41
N GLN A 115 6.09 2.04 19.73
CA GLN A 115 6.81 0.90 20.33
C GLN A 115 6.34 -0.42 19.74
N SER A 116 5.02 -0.67 19.71
CA SER A 116 4.47 -1.93 19.21
C SER A 116 4.68 -2.08 17.71
N PHE A 117 4.63 -0.98 16.94
CA PHE A 117 4.94 -1.00 15.52
C PHE A 117 6.39 -1.42 15.26
N ARG A 118 7.35 -0.86 15.99
CA ARG A 118 8.78 -1.25 15.87
C ARG A 118 9.03 -2.70 16.26
N GLU A 119 8.37 -3.18 17.31
CA GLU A 119 8.45 -4.59 17.72
C GLU A 119 7.90 -5.53 16.63
N GLU A 120 6.76 -5.19 16.03
CA GLU A 120 6.17 -5.98 14.94
C GLU A 120 7.03 -5.92 13.67
N MET A 121 7.53 -4.76 13.29
CA MET A 121 8.41 -4.63 12.13
C MET A 121 9.76 -5.33 12.32
N LYS A 122 10.25 -5.47 13.56
CA LYS A 122 11.44 -6.29 13.84
C LYS A 122 11.19 -7.78 13.60
N LYS A 123 9.93 -8.25 13.69
CA LYS A 123 9.56 -9.61 13.27
C LYS A 123 9.51 -9.73 11.74
N VAL A 124 9.06 -8.68 11.06
CA VAL A 124 9.02 -8.64 9.57
C VAL A 124 10.45 -8.60 9.00
N PHE A 125 11.34 -7.79 9.59
CA PHE A 125 12.74 -7.61 9.17
C PHE A 125 13.72 -7.77 10.32
N PRO A 126 13.94 -8.99 10.81
CA PRO A 126 14.83 -9.22 11.95
C PRO A 126 16.28 -8.83 11.68
N GLU A 127 16.69 -8.79 10.42
CA GLU A 127 18.03 -8.42 9.96
C GLU A 127 18.25 -6.93 9.74
N LYS A 128 17.19 -6.10 9.82
CA LYS A 128 17.29 -4.66 9.57
C LYS A 128 17.17 -3.87 10.87
N ASP A 129 17.82 -2.73 10.90
CA ASP A 129 17.69 -1.74 11.97
C ASP A 129 16.99 -0.49 11.46
N TRP A 130 16.41 0.26 12.39
CA TRP A 130 15.81 1.55 12.11
C TRP A 130 16.90 2.57 11.83
N VAL A 131 16.67 3.40 10.82
CA VAL A 131 17.57 4.50 10.45
C VAL A 131 16.76 5.78 10.49
N GLU A 132 17.23 6.75 11.27
CA GLU A 132 16.69 8.11 11.24
C GLU A 132 17.12 8.79 9.95
N LEU A 133 16.16 9.36 9.22
CA LEU A 133 16.45 10.10 7.99
C LEU A 133 16.78 11.55 8.31
N PRO A 134 17.83 12.12 7.70
CA PRO A 134 18.15 13.54 7.86
C PRO A 134 17.06 14.41 7.21
N HIS A 135 16.91 15.64 7.68
CA HIS A 135 15.87 16.57 7.20
C HIS A 135 16.02 16.95 5.71
N ASP A 136 17.18 16.74 5.11
CA ASP A 136 17.46 16.96 3.69
C ASP A 136 17.33 15.70 2.83
N HIS A 137 16.77 14.62 3.39
CA HIS A 137 16.47 13.42 2.64
C HIS A 137 15.34 13.64 1.63
N GLU A 138 15.46 13.05 0.45
CA GLU A 138 14.53 13.23 -0.69
C GLU A 138 13.07 12.91 -0.39
N ILE A 139 12.77 12.21 0.73
CA ILE A 139 11.41 11.90 1.14
C ILE A 139 10.69 13.11 1.77
N PHE A 140 11.42 14.16 2.15
CA PHE A 140 10.89 15.41 2.70
C PHE A 140 10.95 16.52 1.66
#